data_187b8491f1615fdcae55f76f4d6ff979
#
_entry.id   187b8491f1615fdcae55f76f4d6ff979
#
_cell.length_a   1.000
_cell.length_b   1.000
_cell.length_c   1.000
_cell.angle_alpha   90.00
_cell.angle_beta   90.00
_cell.angle_gamma   90.00
#
_symmetry.space_group_name_H-M   'P 1'
#
loop_
_entity.id
_entity.type
_entity.pdbx_description
1 polymer ?
#
loop_
_entity_poly.entity_id
_entity_poly.type
_entity_poly.pdbx_seq_one_letter_code
_entity_poly.pdbx_strand_id
1 'polypeptide(L)'
;CSQSRGLGDVYKRQANKESLVVFGKHIIAQCETSNTELIPIDSEHFSLFTALKNIERTNISRVFLTASGGPFRGLSMDEIFNKSVEEALNHPNWDMGSKITIDSATLVNKCFELVEAKHLFSLEPDLLNIVVQKQSIIHSLIELRDGSVEAQMSKPSMIIPLAFGLSLIHI
;
A
#
# COMPACT_ATOMS: atom_id res chain seq x y z
N CYS A 1 -16.39 -13.86 4.72
CA CYS A 1 -15.94 -13.71 6.12
C CYS A 1 -15.95 -15.08 6.80
N SER A 2 -14.79 -15.71 6.96
CA SER A 2 -14.68 -16.87 7.85
C SER A 2 -14.33 -16.34 9.25
N GLN A 3 -15.29 -16.45 10.17
CA GLN A 3 -15.02 -16.27 11.60
C GLN A 3 -14.36 -17.55 12.11
N SER A 4 -13.08 -17.48 12.44
CA SER A 4 -12.47 -18.48 13.30
C SER A 4 -12.72 -18.08 14.75
N ARG A 5 -13.62 -18.75 15.44
CA ARG A 5 -13.82 -18.64 16.91
C ARG A 5 -12.71 -19.47 17.59
N GLY A 6 -11.73 -18.81 18.13
CA GLY A 6 -10.73 -19.41 19.01
C GLY A 6 -9.92 -18.32 19.66
N LEU A 7 -9.98 -18.22 20.97
CA LEU A 7 -9.16 -17.46 21.92
C LEU A 7 -8.03 -16.64 21.28
N GLY A 8 -8.26 -15.34 21.04
CA GLY A 8 -7.26 -14.43 20.51
C GLY A 8 -7.87 -13.37 19.59
N ASP A 9 -7.08 -12.41 19.23
CA ASP A 9 -7.45 -11.31 18.37
C ASP A 9 -7.95 -11.80 17.00
N VAL A 10 -9.02 -11.16 16.50
CA VAL A 10 -9.55 -11.44 15.16
C VAL A 10 -8.78 -10.58 14.15
N TYR A 11 -8.18 -11.23 13.16
CA TYR A 11 -7.42 -10.54 12.10
C TYR A 11 -8.17 -10.60 10.77
N LYS A 12 -8.23 -9.48 10.07
CA LYS A 12 -8.68 -9.40 8.68
C LYS A 12 -7.53 -8.98 7.79
N ARG A 13 -7.20 -9.82 6.80
CA ARG A 13 -6.18 -9.52 5.80
C ARG A 13 -6.82 -8.76 4.64
N GLN A 14 -6.29 -7.60 4.35
CA GLN A 14 -6.84 -6.70 3.34
C GLN A 14 -5.97 -6.72 2.08
N ALA A 15 -6.54 -7.25 1.00
CA ALA A 15 -5.93 -7.30 -0.32
C ALA A 15 -6.77 -6.61 -1.41
N ASN A 16 -8.04 -6.26 -1.12
CA ASN A 16 -8.91 -5.55 -2.06
C ASN A 16 -8.93 -4.06 -1.71
N LYS A 17 -8.11 -3.27 -2.41
CA LYS A 17 -7.98 -1.83 -2.15
C LYS A 17 -9.24 -1.03 -2.49
N GLU A 18 -9.99 -1.43 -3.49
CA GLU A 18 -11.22 -0.75 -3.91
C GLU A 18 -12.26 -0.72 -2.80
N SER A 19 -12.35 -1.77 -2.00
CA SER A 19 -13.25 -1.80 -0.84
C SER A 19 -12.92 -0.72 0.18
N LEU A 20 -11.64 -0.48 0.48
CA LEU A 20 -11.21 0.59 1.38
C LEU A 20 -11.38 1.98 0.76
N VAL A 21 -11.15 2.11 -0.55
CA VAL A 21 -11.37 3.39 -1.25
C VAL A 21 -12.84 3.81 -1.16
N VAL A 22 -13.78 2.88 -1.34
CA VAL A 22 -15.22 3.18 -1.39
C VAL A 22 -15.83 3.22 0.02
N PHE A 23 -15.48 2.28 0.90
CA PHE A 23 -16.12 2.08 2.19
C PHE A 23 -15.16 2.20 3.39
N GLY A 24 -14.00 2.83 3.24
CA GLY A 24 -12.93 2.84 4.22
C GLY A 24 -13.41 3.17 5.64
N LYS A 25 -14.13 4.28 5.81
CA LYS A 25 -14.67 4.68 7.12
C LYS A 25 -15.56 3.60 7.76
N HIS A 26 -16.41 2.97 6.97
CA HIS A 26 -17.33 1.93 7.47
C HIS A 26 -16.57 0.65 7.83
N ILE A 27 -15.57 0.27 7.02
CA ILE A 27 -14.73 -0.91 7.28
C ILE A 27 -13.94 -0.72 8.57
N ILE A 28 -13.29 0.43 8.74
CA ILE A 28 -12.51 0.73 9.96
C ILE A 28 -13.43 0.72 11.19
N ALA A 29 -14.56 1.41 11.17
CA ALA A 29 -15.51 1.43 12.27
C ALA A 29 -16.03 0.02 12.61
N GLN A 30 -16.28 -0.83 11.60
CA GLN A 30 -16.69 -2.21 11.82
C GLN A 30 -15.56 -3.05 12.44
N CYS A 31 -14.31 -2.84 12.01
CA CYS A 31 -13.15 -3.52 12.60
C CYS A 31 -12.96 -3.13 14.08
N GLU A 32 -13.08 -1.85 14.40
CA GLU A 32 -13.02 -1.35 15.78
C GLU A 32 -14.13 -1.97 16.64
N THR A 33 -15.36 -1.95 16.16
CA THR A 33 -16.53 -2.51 16.90
C THR A 33 -16.39 -4.01 17.14
N SER A 34 -15.80 -4.74 16.21
CA SER A 34 -15.61 -6.20 16.29
C SER A 34 -14.28 -6.62 16.91
N ASN A 35 -13.48 -5.67 17.38
CA ASN A 35 -12.11 -5.88 17.85
C ASN A 35 -11.28 -6.72 16.84
N THR A 36 -11.31 -6.30 15.56
CA THR A 36 -10.64 -7.00 14.46
C THR A 36 -9.49 -6.16 13.96
N GLU A 37 -8.27 -6.67 14.02
CA GLU A 37 -7.12 -6.00 13.41
C GLU A 37 -7.13 -6.17 11.89
N LEU A 38 -6.98 -5.07 11.16
CA LEU A 38 -6.90 -5.05 9.72
C LEU A 38 -5.43 -5.06 9.28
N ILE A 39 -5.01 -6.13 8.61
CA ILE A 39 -3.62 -6.30 8.15
C ILE A 39 -3.57 -6.07 6.64
N PRO A 40 -2.89 -5.01 6.19
CA PRO A 40 -2.72 -4.77 4.77
C PRO A 40 -1.76 -5.78 4.14
N ILE A 41 -2.08 -6.26 2.95
CA ILE A 41 -1.23 -7.17 2.17
C ILE A 41 -0.51 -6.44 1.03
N ASP A 42 -1.03 -5.29 0.60
CA ASP A 42 -0.34 -4.43 -0.37
C ASP A 42 1.07 -4.07 0.13
N SER A 43 2.08 -4.08 -0.75
CA SER A 43 3.49 -3.97 -0.34
C SER A 43 3.81 -2.64 0.33
N GLU A 44 3.28 -1.54 -0.17
CA GLU A 44 3.48 -0.19 0.37
C GLU A 44 2.78 -0.03 1.71
N HIS A 45 1.54 -0.49 1.81
CA HIS A 45 0.78 -0.42 3.07
C HIS A 45 1.33 -1.38 4.12
N PHE A 46 1.79 -2.56 3.74
CA PHE A 46 2.46 -3.47 4.66
C PHE A 46 3.76 -2.85 5.19
N SER A 47 4.50 -2.18 4.33
CA SER A 47 5.69 -1.42 4.70
C SER A 47 5.36 -0.34 5.75
N LEU A 48 4.35 0.48 5.50
CA LEU A 48 3.88 1.48 6.46
C LEU A 48 3.36 0.84 7.75
N PHE A 49 2.59 -0.24 7.66
CA PHE A 49 2.05 -0.95 8.81
C PHE A 49 3.15 -1.41 9.78
N THR A 50 4.25 -1.94 9.23
CA THR A 50 5.38 -2.41 10.04
C THR A 50 6.21 -1.25 10.60
N ALA A 51 6.48 -0.22 9.81
CA ALA A 51 7.27 0.93 10.24
C ALA A 51 6.54 1.75 11.31
N LEU A 52 5.25 2.00 11.14
CA LEU A 52 4.43 2.82 12.05
C LEU A 52 4.23 2.20 13.44
N LYS A 53 4.50 0.90 13.63
CA LYS A 53 4.44 0.26 14.96
C LYS A 53 5.42 0.86 15.97
N ASN A 54 6.54 1.39 15.50
CA ASN A 54 7.62 1.89 16.34
C ASN A 54 7.79 3.41 16.26
N ILE A 55 6.86 4.12 15.61
CA ILE A 55 6.95 5.56 15.38
C ILE A 55 5.76 6.24 16.05
N GLU A 56 6.05 7.21 16.93
CA GLU A 56 5.03 8.10 17.46
C GLU A 56 4.47 9.00 16.36
N ARG A 57 3.15 9.02 16.20
CA ARG A 57 2.45 9.77 15.15
C ARG A 57 2.76 11.27 15.17
N THR A 58 2.95 11.83 16.34
CA THR A 58 3.30 13.26 16.54
C THR A 58 4.65 13.63 15.96
N ASN A 59 5.55 12.66 15.79
CA ASN A 59 6.89 12.87 15.23
C ASN A 59 6.92 12.79 13.70
N ILE A 60 5.85 12.37 13.05
CA ILE A 60 5.79 12.27 11.59
C ILE A 60 5.70 13.66 10.99
N SER A 61 6.57 13.93 10.02
CA SER A 61 6.56 15.11 9.17
C SER A 61 5.92 14.84 7.84
N ARG A 62 6.32 13.76 7.17
CA ARG A 62 5.79 13.32 5.86
C ARG A 62 5.84 11.80 5.73
N VAL A 63 4.90 11.27 4.97
CA VAL A 63 4.86 9.86 4.58
C VAL A 63 4.88 9.76 3.07
N PHE A 64 5.75 8.92 2.53
CA PHE A 64 5.87 8.70 1.10
C PHE A 64 5.49 7.26 0.76
N LEU A 65 4.47 7.10 -0.07
CA LEU A 65 4.22 5.87 -0.79
C LEU A 65 5.09 5.84 -2.04
N THR A 66 5.83 4.77 -2.24
CA THR A 66 6.66 4.65 -3.42
C THR A 66 5.86 4.11 -4.60
N ALA A 67 6.22 4.50 -5.79
CA ALA A 67 5.67 4.00 -7.03
C ALA A 67 6.80 3.54 -7.97
N SER A 68 6.60 2.45 -8.71
CA SER A 68 7.51 2.06 -9.79
C SER A 68 7.51 3.08 -10.94
N GLY A 69 6.41 3.82 -11.06
CA GLY A 69 6.11 4.72 -12.16
C GLY A 69 5.48 4.02 -13.36
N GLY A 70 5.28 2.71 -13.30
CA GLY A 70 4.66 1.93 -14.38
C GLY A 70 5.45 1.88 -15.68
N PRO A 71 4.89 1.27 -16.74
CA PRO A 71 5.54 1.12 -18.05
C PRO A 71 5.71 2.45 -18.81
N PHE A 72 4.91 3.47 -18.50
CA PHE A 72 4.90 4.75 -19.21
C PHE A 72 5.74 5.83 -18.54
N ARG A 73 6.51 5.45 -17.54
CA ARG A 73 7.38 6.37 -16.81
C ARG A 73 8.37 7.08 -17.74
N GLY A 74 8.37 8.42 -17.69
CA GLY A 74 9.27 9.28 -18.46
C GLY A 74 8.79 9.57 -19.87
N LEU A 75 7.64 9.07 -20.29
CA LEU A 75 7.00 9.42 -21.55
C LEU A 75 6.21 10.73 -21.40
N SER A 76 6.18 11.51 -22.48
CA SER A 76 5.28 12.66 -22.61
C SER A 76 3.81 12.20 -22.76
N MET A 77 2.86 13.10 -22.55
CA MET A 77 1.45 12.80 -22.75
C MET A 77 1.14 12.36 -24.19
N ASP A 78 1.76 13.00 -25.19
CA ASP A 78 1.56 12.64 -26.60
C ASP A 78 2.08 11.23 -26.91
N GLU A 79 3.20 10.84 -26.31
CA GLU A 79 3.71 9.47 -26.43
C GLU A 79 2.77 8.46 -25.77
N ILE A 80 2.22 8.79 -24.58
CA ILE A 80 1.29 7.93 -23.86
C ILE A 80 -0.02 7.73 -24.64
N PHE A 81 -0.56 8.77 -25.27
CA PHE A 81 -1.79 8.68 -26.07
C PHE A 81 -1.67 7.71 -27.24
N ASN A 82 -0.47 7.46 -27.74
CA ASN A 82 -0.20 6.56 -28.85
C ASN A 82 0.16 5.11 -28.39
N LYS A 83 0.11 4.82 -27.08
CA LYS A 83 0.44 3.52 -26.53
C LYS A 83 -0.70 2.51 -26.64
N SER A 84 -0.36 1.26 -26.91
CA SER A 84 -1.31 0.16 -26.96
C SER A 84 -1.63 -0.40 -25.56
N VAL A 85 -2.69 -1.18 -25.47
CA VAL A 85 -3.05 -1.91 -24.24
C VAL A 85 -1.96 -2.92 -23.88
N GLU A 86 -1.36 -3.58 -24.85
CA GLU A 86 -0.28 -4.55 -24.66
C GLU A 86 0.96 -3.89 -24.02
N GLU A 87 1.29 -2.67 -24.47
CA GLU A 87 2.38 -1.89 -23.87
C GLU A 87 2.05 -1.48 -22.43
N ALA A 88 0.80 -1.13 -22.15
CA ALA A 88 0.35 -0.80 -20.79
C ALA A 88 0.37 -2.02 -19.85
N LEU A 89 0.16 -3.23 -20.40
CA LEU A 89 0.21 -4.48 -19.63
C LEU A 89 1.63 -4.99 -19.35
N ASN A 90 2.65 -4.40 -19.97
CA ASN A 90 4.05 -4.81 -19.78
C ASN A 90 4.72 -4.03 -18.66
N HIS A 91 4.45 -4.44 -17.41
CA HIS A 91 5.04 -3.76 -16.24
C HIS A 91 6.51 -4.14 -16.05
N PRO A 92 7.44 -3.15 -15.83
CA PRO A 92 8.88 -3.40 -15.84
C PRO A 92 9.39 -4.23 -14.64
N ASN A 93 8.72 -4.22 -13.49
CA ASN A 93 9.23 -4.79 -12.24
C ASN A 93 8.33 -5.86 -11.62
N TRP A 94 7.02 -5.84 -11.93
CA TRP A 94 6.03 -6.68 -11.29
C TRP A 94 5.29 -7.54 -12.31
N ASP A 95 5.11 -8.81 -11.97
CA ASP A 95 4.18 -9.70 -12.66
C ASP A 95 2.84 -9.69 -11.90
N MET A 96 1.83 -9.04 -12.47
CA MET A 96 0.56 -8.74 -11.82
C MET A 96 -0.62 -9.00 -12.74
N GLY A 97 -1.82 -9.07 -12.15
CA GLY A 97 -3.06 -9.13 -12.92
C GLY A 97 -3.26 -7.88 -13.80
N SER A 98 -3.99 -8.03 -14.90
CA SER A 98 -4.16 -7.00 -15.93
C SER A 98 -4.72 -5.68 -15.37
N LYS A 99 -5.71 -5.74 -14.48
CA LYS A 99 -6.31 -4.53 -13.89
C LYS A 99 -5.27 -3.67 -13.16
N ILE A 100 -4.55 -4.25 -12.19
CA ILE A 100 -3.58 -3.50 -11.39
C ILE A 100 -2.40 -3.02 -12.22
N THR A 101 -2.05 -3.73 -13.29
CA THR A 101 -1.00 -3.33 -14.24
C THR A 101 -1.42 -2.07 -15.00
N ILE A 102 -2.65 -1.99 -15.48
CA ILE A 102 -3.20 -0.78 -16.12
C ILE A 102 -3.30 0.37 -15.10
N ASP A 103 -3.80 0.09 -13.90
CA ASP A 103 -3.86 1.10 -12.83
C ASP A 103 -2.46 1.65 -12.48
N SER A 104 -1.43 0.81 -12.55
CA SER A 104 -0.03 1.23 -12.35
C SER A 104 0.48 2.09 -13.50
N ALA A 105 0.15 1.74 -14.76
CA ALA A 105 0.55 2.49 -15.95
C ALA A 105 0.03 3.93 -15.94
N THR A 106 -1.14 4.15 -15.34
CA THR A 106 -1.81 5.45 -15.25
C THR A 106 -1.63 6.14 -13.89
N LEU A 107 -0.92 5.53 -12.95
CA LEU A 107 -0.77 5.94 -11.54
C LEU A 107 -2.08 5.94 -10.73
N VAL A 108 -3.19 5.46 -11.29
CA VAL A 108 -4.47 5.31 -10.58
C VAL A 108 -4.32 4.36 -9.38
N ASN A 109 -3.51 3.32 -9.51
CA ASN A 109 -3.18 2.44 -8.37
C ASN A 109 -2.65 3.24 -7.18
N LYS A 110 -1.76 4.20 -7.43
CA LYS A 110 -1.17 5.01 -6.36
C LYS A 110 -2.18 5.99 -5.75
N CYS A 111 -3.13 6.48 -6.53
CA CYS A 111 -4.25 7.28 -6.00
C CYS A 111 -5.12 6.45 -5.04
N PHE A 112 -5.43 5.20 -5.39
CA PHE A 112 -6.15 4.30 -4.49
C PHE A 112 -5.38 4.05 -3.21
N GLU A 113 -4.08 3.82 -3.30
CA GLU A 113 -3.22 3.58 -2.14
C GLU A 113 -3.13 4.80 -1.21
N LEU A 114 -3.16 6.03 -1.71
CA LEU A 114 -3.24 7.22 -0.86
C LEU A 114 -4.54 7.24 -0.03
N VAL A 115 -5.67 6.90 -0.66
CA VAL A 115 -6.96 6.84 0.04
C VAL A 115 -6.98 5.70 1.06
N GLU A 116 -6.41 4.54 0.74
CA GLU A 116 -6.26 3.44 1.67
C GLU A 116 -5.38 3.81 2.86
N ALA A 117 -4.20 4.42 2.63
CA ALA A 117 -3.27 4.83 3.69
C ALA A 117 -3.95 5.79 4.68
N LYS A 118 -4.74 6.73 4.17
CA LYS A 118 -5.56 7.61 5.01
C LYS A 118 -6.47 6.81 5.95
N HIS A 119 -7.17 5.82 5.44
CA HIS A 119 -8.11 5.03 6.24
C HIS A 119 -7.42 4.03 7.16
N LEU A 120 -6.46 3.27 6.64
CA LEU A 120 -5.74 2.23 7.40
C LEU A 120 -4.94 2.79 8.57
N PHE A 121 -4.33 3.94 8.36
CA PHE A 121 -3.36 4.50 9.32
C PHE A 121 -3.83 5.79 9.97
N SER A 122 -5.05 6.27 9.67
CA SER A 122 -5.57 7.55 10.17
C SER A 122 -4.58 8.71 9.93
N LEU A 123 -3.96 8.72 8.75
CA LEU A 123 -3.03 9.77 8.35
C LEU A 123 -3.78 10.92 7.69
N GLU A 124 -3.40 12.14 8.04
CA GLU A 124 -3.95 13.31 7.36
C GLU A 124 -3.42 13.39 5.91
N PRO A 125 -4.27 13.77 4.95
CA PRO A 125 -3.89 13.81 3.53
C PRO A 125 -2.64 14.65 3.25
N ASP A 126 -2.44 15.73 3.99
CA ASP A 126 -1.32 16.66 3.82
C ASP A 126 0.03 16.03 4.18
N LEU A 127 0.03 14.94 4.96
CA LEU A 127 1.23 14.17 5.28
C LEU A 127 1.58 13.18 4.17
N LEU A 128 0.62 12.81 3.31
CA LEU A 128 0.76 11.75 2.32
C LEU A 128 1.36 12.30 1.02
N ASN A 129 2.43 11.65 0.56
CA ASN A 129 3.15 12.02 -0.64
C ASN A 129 3.44 10.78 -1.50
N ILE A 130 3.78 11.00 -2.76
CA ILE A 130 4.21 9.95 -3.68
C ILE A 130 5.63 10.25 -4.14
N VAL A 131 6.46 9.22 -4.20
CA VAL A 131 7.78 9.28 -4.81
C VAL A 131 8.00 8.11 -5.76
N VAL A 132 8.54 8.39 -6.94
CA VAL A 132 8.84 7.34 -7.91
C VAL A 132 10.21 6.74 -7.63
N GLN A 133 10.22 5.43 -7.34
CA GLN A 133 11.42 4.65 -7.11
C GLN A 133 11.46 3.50 -8.13
N LYS A 134 12.29 3.66 -9.15
CA LYS A 134 12.32 2.80 -10.35
C LYS A 134 12.59 1.34 -10.05
N GLN A 135 13.41 1.06 -9.05
CA GLN A 135 13.85 -0.29 -8.67
C GLN A 135 12.79 -1.06 -7.88
N SER A 136 11.78 -0.37 -7.35
CA SER A 136 10.74 -0.94 -6.47
C SER A 136 11.31 -1.71 -5.27
N ILE A 137 12.44 -1.25 -4.72
CA ILE A 137 13.08 -1.84 -3.55
C ILE A 137 12.64 -1.14 -2.27
N ILE A 138 12.44 0.17 -2.32
CA ILE A 138 11.87 0.94 -1.22
C ILE A 138 10.36 0.94 -1.39
N HIS A 139 9.62 0.53 -0.37
CA HIS A 139 8.16 0.42 -0.43
C HIS A 139 7.45 1.59 0.26
N SER A 140 8.05 2.16 1.30
CA SER A 140 7.60 3.41 1.91
C SER A 140 8.74 4.14 2.59
N LEU A 141 8.55 5.45 2.81
CA LEU A 141 9.45 6.30 3.58
C LEU A 141 8.61 7.11 4.58
N ILE A 142 9.12 7.27 5.78
CA ILE A 142 8.53 8.12 6.81
C ILE A 142 9.59 9.11 7.24
N GLU A 143 9.38 10.38 6.93
CA GLU A 143 10.21 11.48 7.39
C GLU A 143 9.73 11.95 8.75
N LEU A 144 10.64 12.07 9.69
CA LEU A 144 10.36 12.55 11.02
C LEU A 144 10.67 14.03 11.16
N ARG A 145 10.15 14.66 12.21
CA ARG A 145 10.32 16.10 12.46
C ARG A 145 11.75 16.51 12.78
N ASP A 146 12.58 15.58 13.23
CA ASP A 146 14.03 15.78 13.45
C ASP A 146 14.86 15.69 12.15
N GLY A 147 14.22 15.39 11.01
CA GLY A 147 14.83 15.24 9.71
C GLY A 147 15.34 13.82 9.41
N SER A 148 15.22 12.89 10.35
CA SER A 148 15.51 11.47 10.07
C SER A 148 14.45 10.85 9.17
N VAL A 149 14.83 9.77 8.47
CA VAL A 149 13.94 9.05 7.55
C VAL A 149 13.99 7.56 7.87
N GLU A 150 12.84 6.99 8.16
CA GLU A 150 12.64 5.55 8.27
C GLU A 150 12.20 4.99 6.91
N ALA A 151 12.87 3.92 6.46
CA ALA A 151 12.59 3.28 5.19
C ALA A 151 12.48 1.77 5.36
N GLN A 152 11.42 1.17 4.83
CA GLN A 152 11.38 -0.27 4.68
C GLN A 152 11.77 -0.66 3.26
N MET A 153 12.71 -1.57 3.14
CA MET A 153 13.29 -2.02 1.88
C MET A 153 13.21 -3.53 1.76
N SER A 154 12.78 -4.01 0.60
CA SER A 154 12.79 -5.43 0.24
C SER A 154 12.81 -5.60 -1.27
N LYS A 155 13.08 -6.82 -1.74
CA LYS A 155 12.86 -7.14 -3.17
C LYS A 155 11.37 -6.94 -3.52
N PRO A 156 11.04 -6.59 -4.79
CA PRO A 156 9.67 -6.47 -5.26
C PRO A 156 9.00 -7.86 -5.29
N SER A 157 8.41 -8.24 -4.16
CA SER A 157 7.79 -9.55 -3.96
C SER A 157 6.71 -9.47 -2.89
N MET A 158 5.59 -10.15 -3.13
CA MET A 158 4.48 -10.25 -2.16
C MET A 158 4.72 -11.34 -1.10
N ILE A 159 5.83 -12.07 -1.15
CA ILE A 159 6.11 -13.18 -0.21
C ILE A 159 6.13 -12.69 1.23
N ILE A 160 6.79 -11.57 1.51
CA ILE A 160 6.92 -11.05 2.88
C ILE A 160 5.55 -10.64 3.48
N PRO A 161 4.75 -9.76 2.84
CA PRO A 161 3.44 -9.39 3.37
C PRO A 161 2.47 -10.58 3.46
N LEU A 162 2.53 -11.51 2.49
CA LEU A 162 1.70 -12.71 2.53
C LEU A 162 2.12 -13.67 3.65
N ALA A 163 3.42 -13.94 3.81
CA ALA A 163 3.94 -14.78 4.87
C ALA A 163 3.59 -14.21 6.25
N PHE A 164 3.76 -12.90 6.44
CA PHE A 164 3.36 -12.23 7.68
C PHE A 164 1.86 -12.37 7.94
N GLY A 165 1.02 -12.02 6.95
CA GLY A 165 -0.43 -12.12 7.08
C GLY A 165 -0.91 -13.55 7.36
N LEU A 166 -0.24 -14.56 6.82
CA LEU A 166 -0.58 -15.97 7.05
C LEU A 166 -0.01 -16.50 8.37
N SER A 167 1.17 -16.08 8.79
CA SER A 167 1.81 -16.57 10.02
C SER A 167 1.04 -16.20 11.29
N LEU A 168 0.32 -15.08 11.28
CA LEU A 168 -0.54 -14.67 12.40
C LEU A 168 -1.76 -15.61 12.64
N ILE A 169 -1.99 -16.59 11.75
CA ILE A 169 -3.02 -17.63 11.95
C ILE A 169 -2.54 -18.77 12.86
N HIS A 170 -1.22 -18.93 12.97
CA HIS A 170 -0.60 -20.12 13.58
C HIS A 170 0.16 -19.83 14.89
N ILE A 171 -0.01 -18.62 15.44
CA ILE A 171 0.55 -18.27 16.75
C ILE A 171 -0.51 -18.37 17.83
#